data_ac09eb73be5463102ea6eb4e47bfdbb7
#
_entry.id   ac09eb73be5463102ea6eb4e47bfdbb7
#
_cell.length_a   1.000
_cell.length_b   1.000
_cell.length_c   1.000
_cell.angle_alpha   90.00
_cell.angle_beta   90.00
_cell.angle_gamma   90.00
#
_symmetry.space_group_name_H-M   'P 1'
#
loop_
_entity.id
_entity.type
_entity.pdbx_description
1 polymer ?
#
loop_
_entity_poly.entity_id
_entity_poly.type
_entity_poly.pdbx_seq_one_letter_code
_entity_poly.pdbx_strand_id
1 'polypeptide(L)'
;MNNISIFGTSSDAGKSTITFVIAKILQDLGFSVAPFKAQNVSNNSHVCDDGSEIAIAQYFQAEVLGVETSYHLNPVLLKSGRGSSASLIVEGKVVTSKDVREYYRDLDLLKPAVKRCFDYLDAKYDCVVCEGAGSPVELNLMDKDLSNIFMATEYNTKIILVADIERGGVFASIWGVYNLLPQELRKNVIGVIVNKFRGDLTLFDEG
;
A
#
# COMPACT_ATOMS: atom_id res chain seq x y z
N MET A 1 17.07 1.31 8.78
CA MET A 1 16.01 2.33 9.08
C MET A 1 14.70 1.60 9.29
N ASN A 2 13.67 2.19 9.94
CA ASN A 2 12.37 1.54 10.00
C ASN A 2 11.63 1.69 8.67
N ASN A 3 10.98 0.63 8.21
CA ASN A 3 10.07 0.67 7.06
C ASN A 3 8.80 1.47 7.39
N ILE A 4 8.18 2.05 6.38
CA ILE A 4 7.03 2.95 6.54
C ILE A 4 5.84 2.38 5.78
N SER A 5 4.68 2.33 6.42
CA SER A 5 3.40 2.00 5.79
C SER A 5 2.52 3.24 5.65
N ILE A 6 2.00 3.46 4.46
CA ILE A 6 1.10 4.57 4.13
C ILE A 6 -0.32 4.04 4.10
N PHE A 7 -1.09 4.34 5.15
CA PHE A 7 -2.49 3.94 5.27
C PHE A 7 -3.41 5.07 4.85
N GLY A 8 -4.49 4.76 4.18
CA GLY A 8 -5.51 5.76 3.86
C GLY A 8 -6.71 5.67 4.79
N THR A 9 -7.32 6.79 5.12
CA THR A 9 -8.63 6.78 5.79
C THR A 9 -9.75 6.32 4.87
N SER A 10 -9.49 6.28 3.56
CA SER A 10 -10.43 5.81 2.53
C SER A 10 -9.69 5.40 1.26
N SER A 11 -10.42 4.77 0.32
CA SER A 11 -9.97 4.70 -1.06
C SER A 11 -9.79 6.11 -1.62
N ASP A 12 -8.88 6.26 -2.59
CA ASP A 12 -8.57 7.54 -3.28
C ASP A 12 -8.13 8.71 -2.38
N ALA A 13 -7.75 8.43 -1.12
CA ALA A 13 -7.17 9.44 -0.23
C ALA A 13 -5.83 10.02 -0.73
N GLY A 14 -5.23 9.38 -1.74
CA GLY A 14 -3.96 9.79 -2.34
C GLY A 14 -2.75 9.01 -1.83
N LYS A 15 -2.95 7.81 -1.29
CA LYS A 15 -1.87 6.94 -0.79
C LYS A 15 -0.72 6.79 -1.78
N SER A 16 -1.02 6.46 -3.05
CA SER A 16 0.03 6.21 -4.06
C SER A 16 0.91 7.42 -4.30
N THR A 17 0.31 8.62 -4.35
CA THR A 17 1.06 9.88 -4.47
C THR A 17 1.91 10.13 -3.23
N ILE A 18 1.35 9.96 -2.04
CA ILE A 18 2.07 10.19 -0.78
C ILE A 18 3.19 9.15 -0.60
N THR A 19 2.94 7.88 -0.96
CA THR A 19 3.99 6.84 -0.97
C THR A 19 5.17 7.26 -1.83
N PHE A 20 4.90 7.72 -3.05
CA PHE A 20 5.93 8.23 -3.95
C PHE A 20 6.66 9.44 -3.37
N VAL A 21 5.93 10.44 -2.86
CA VAL A 21 6.52 11.68 -2.29
C VAL A 21 7.42 11.35 -1.09
N ILE A 22 6.97 10.50 -0.17
CA ILE A 22 7.76 10.10 1.00
C ILE A 22 9.01 9.33 0.55
N ALA A 23 8.88 8.38 -0.39
CA ALA A 23 10.02 7.65 -0.93
C ALA A 23 11.04 8.59 -1.60
N LYS A 24 10.56 9.58 -2.37
CA LYS A 24 11.42 10.57 -3.02
C LYS A 24 12.13 11.49 -2.01
N ILE A 25 11.44 11.96 -0.98
CA ILE A 25 12.04 12.76 0.09
C ILE A 25 13.15 11.97 0.79
N LEU A 26 12.91 10.70 1.13
CA LEU A 26 13.91 9.85 1.76
C LEU A 26 15.13 9.63 0.85
N GLN A 27 14.90 9.45 -0.46
CA GLN A 27 15.97 9.33 -1.44
C GLN A 27 16.78 10.61 -1.52
N ASP A 28 16.14 11.79 -1.53
CA ASP A 28 16.82 13.09 -1.56
C ASP A 28 17.62 13.36 -0.26
N LEU A 29 17.24 12.71 0.85
CA LEU A 29 18.01 12.70 2.09
C LEU A 29 19.18 11.69 2.09
N GLY A 30 19.37 10.95 1.00
CA GLY A 30 20.51 10.04 0.81
C GLY A 30 20.25 8.57 1.17
N PHE A 31 18.99 8.18 1.45
CA PHE A 31 18.64 6.77 1.69
C PHE A 31 18.35 6.04 0.38
N SER A 32 18.71 4.77 0.30
CA SER A 32 18.21 3.88 -0.75
C SER A 32 16.80 3.41 -0.38
N VAL A 33 15.81 3.65 -1.26
CA VAL A 33 14.39 3.44 -0.95
C VAL A 33 13.70 2.66 -2.06
N ALA A 34 12.88 1.67 -1.69
CA ALA A 34 12.02 0.97 -2.62
C ALA A 34 10.53 1.20 -2.26
N PRO A 35 9.66 1.40 -3.27
CA PRO A 35 8.22 1.36 -3.08
C PRO A 35 7.76 -0.11 -3.01
N PHE A 36 6.71 -0.39 -2.24
CA PHE A 36 6.13 -1.72 -2.14
C PHE A 36 4.62 -1.65 -1.96
N LYS A 37 3.91 -2.56 -2.63
CA LYS A 37 2.49 -2.78 -2.40
C LYS A 37 2.20 -4.28 -2.43
N ALA A 38 1.93 -4.86 -1.28
CA ALA A 38 1.75 -6.29 -1.13
C ALA A 38 0.67 -6.85 -2.06
N GLN A 39 -0.45 -6.15 -2.16
CA GLN A 39 -1.58 -6.53 -3.00
C GLN A 39 -2.14 -5.30 -3.71
N ASN A 40 -2.39 -5.43 -5.01
CA ASN A 40 -3.15 -4.43 -5.76
C ASN A 40 -4.34 -5.06 -6.48
N VAL A 41 -5.39 -4.29 -6.64
CA VAL A 41 -6.56 -4.63 -7.48
C VAL A 41 -6.60 -3.61 -8.61
N SER A 42 -6.15 -3.99 -9.79
CA SER A 42 -6.03 -3.07 -10.92
C SER A 42 -6.01 -3.82 -12.26
N ASN A 43 -6.70 -3.30 -13.24
CA ASN A 43 -6.59 -3.76 -14.62
C ASN A 43 -5.43 -3.09 -15.39
N ASN A 44 -4.88 -2.02 -14.83
CA ASN A 44 -3.74 -1.31 -15.40
C ASN A 44 -2.45 -1.91 -14.85
N SER A 45 -1.70 -2.55 -15.69
CA SER A 45 -0.45 -3.22 -15.35
C SER A 45 0.63 -2.95 -16.38
N HIS A 46 1.87 -3.23 -16.00
CA HIS A 46 3.05 -3.18 -16.85
C HIS A 46 3.79 -4.52 -16.79
N VAL A 47 4.34 -4.93 -17.93
CA VAL A 47 5.22 -6.10 -18.00
C VAL A 47 6.65 -5.61 -17.90
N CYS A 48 7.35 -6.02 -16.85
CA CYS A 48 8.73 -5.67 -16.58
C CYS A 48 9.69 -6.39 -17.54
N ASP A 49 10.95 -5.96 -17.58
CA ASP A 49 11.98 -6.53 -18.47
C ASP A 49 12.24 -8.04 -18.20
N ASP A 50 12.02 -8.48 -16.96
CA ASP A 50 12.12 -9.90 -16.57
C ASP A 50 10.88 -10.72 -16.98
N GLY A 51 9.91 -10.11 -17.65
CA GLY A 51 8.65 -10.72 -18.07
C GLY A 51 7.61 -10.82 -16.96
N SER A 52 7.87 -10.31 -15.76
CA SER A 52 6.90 -10.25 -14.68
C SER A 52 5.89 -9.14 -14.90
N GLU A 53 4.68 -9.29 -14.34
CA GLU A 53 3.61 -8.30 -14.46
C GLU A 53 3.31 -7.69 -13.09
N ILE A 54 3.34 -6.35 -13.02
CA ILE A 54 3.02 -5.55 -11.84
C ILE A 54 2.00 -4.47 -12.15
N ALA A 55 1.37 -3.90 -11.12
CA ALA A 55 0.46 -2.78 -11.31
C ALA A 55 1.22 -1.53 -11.82
N ILE A 56 0.59 -0.79 -12.73
CA ILE A 56 1.20 0.39 -13.37
C ILE A 56 1.66 1.46 -12.37
N ALA A 57 0.98 1.59 -11.23
CA ALA A 57 1.36 2.58 -10.22
C ALA A 57 2.72 2.26 -9.59
N GLN A 58 2.98 1.00 -9.27
CA GLN A 58 4.27 0.56 -8.72
C GLN A 58 5.38 0.62 -9.76
N TYR A 59 5.06 0.35 -11.03
CA TYR A 59 5.99 0.57 -12.13
C TYR A 59 6.45 2.03 -12.21
N PHE A 60 5.52 2.99 -12.26
CA PHE A 60 5.89 4.42 -12.32
C PHE A 60 6.64 4.90 -11.07
N GLN A 61 6.26 4.43 -9.89
CA GLN A 61 7.00 4.76 -8.66
C GLN A 61 8.45 4.27 -8.76
N ALA A 62 8.67 3.05 -9.22
CA ALA A 62 10.00 2.48 -9.39
C ALA A 62 10.84 3.23 -10.43
N GLU A 63 10.27 3.52 -11.60
CA GLU A 63 10.96 4.24 -12.67
C GLU A 63 11.48 5.61 -12.20
N VAL A 64 10.63 6.39 -11.51
CA VAL A 64 11.02 7.73 -11.05
C VAL A 64 12.04 7.68 -9.90
N LEU A 65 11.98 6.62 -9.07
CA LEU A 65 12.95 6.41 -7.99
C LEU A 65 14.25 5.75 -8.47
N GLY A 66 14.34 5.32 -9.74
CA GLY A 66 15.47 4.58 -10.26
C GLY A 66 15.63 3.19 -9.62
N VAL A 67 14.50 2.59 -9.21
CA VAL A 67 14.44 1.23 -8.64
C VAL A 67 14.18 0.24 -9.74
N GLU A 68 14.90 -0.88 -9.74
CA GLU A 68 14.68 -1.97 -10.68
C GLU A 68 13.23 -2.50 -10.61
N THR A 69 12.53 -2.48 -11.74
CA THR A 69 11.15 -2.92 -11.82
C THR A 69 11.07 -4.45 -11.84
N SER A 70 10.34 -5.01 -10.90
CA SER A 70 10.13 -6.45 -10.80
C SER A 70 8.91 -6.77 -9.93
N TYR A 71 8.48 -8.03 -9.95
CA TYR A 71 7.37 -8.50 -9.12
C TYR A 71 7.58 -8.31 -7.61
N HIS A 72 8.81 -8.11 -7.18
CA HIS A 72 9.10 -7.84 -5.76
C HIS A 72 8.40 -6.57 -5.25
N LEU A 73 8.15 -5.60 -6.13
CA LEU A 73 7.47 -4.34 -5.76
C LEU A 73 5.95 -4.51 -5.56
N ASN A 74 5.37 -5.54 -6.22
CA ASN A 74 3.93 -5.82 -6.16
C ASN A 74 3.68 -7.32 -6.37
N PRO A 75 3.88 -8.15 -5.33
CA PRO A 75 3.82 -9.60 -5.44
C PRO A 75 2.45 -10.18 -5.78
N VAL A 76 1.37 -9.48 -5.44
CA VAL A 76 0.00 -9.94 -5.68
C VAL A 76 -0.78 -8.87 -6.45
N LEU A 77 -1.22 -9.21 -7.66
CA LEU A 77 -2.07 -8.34 -8.47
C LEU A 77 -3.34 -9.10 -8.88
N LEU A 78 -4.48 -8.54 -8.52
CA LEU A 78 -5.80 -9.03 -8.92
C LEU A 78 -6.34 -8.16 -10.04
N LYS A 79 -6.60 -8.76 -11.20
CA LYS A 79 -7.24 -8.10 -12.35
C LYS A 79 -8.70 -8.54 -12.44
N SER A 80 -9.61 -7.59 -12.48
CA SER A 80 -11.02 -7.89 -12.72
C SER A 80 -11.21 -8.37 -14.17
N GLY A 81 -11.90 -9.48 -14.35
CA GLY A 81 -12.29 -10.01 -15.65
C GLY A 81 -13.74 -9.65 -16.00
N ARG A 82 -14.25 -10.24 -17.09
CA ARG A 82 -15.67 -10.12 -17.43
C ARG A 82 -16.52 -10.97 -16.50
N GLY A 83 -17.62 -10.40 -15.98
CA GLY A 83 -18.48 -11.06 -15.01
C GLY A 83 -17.83 -11.11 -13.61
N SER A 84 -17.93 -12.23 -12.91
CA SER A 84 -17.35 -12.46 -11.59
C SER A 84 -15.94 -13.04 -11.62
N SER A 85 -15.38 -13.30 -12.82
CA SER A 85 -14.04 -13.86 -12.95
C SER A 85 -12.96 -12.81 -12.67
N ALA A 86 -11.86 -13.22 -12.08
CA ALA A 86 -10.68 -12.40 -11.87
C ALA A 86 -9.43 -13.23 -12.21
N SER A 87 -8.40 -12.56 -12.73
CA SER A 87 -7.09 -13.17 -12.93
C SER A 87 -6.19 -12.82 -11.77
N LEU A 88 -5.65 -13.83 -11.11
CA LEU A 88 -4.70 -13.67 -10.02
C LEU A 88 -3.27 -13.81 -10.57
N ILE A 89 -2.49 -12.77 -10.36
CA ILE A 89 -1.06 -12.74 -10.69
C ILE A 89 -0.29 -12.78 -9.36
N VAL A 90 0.59 -13.74 -9.22
CA VAL A 90 1.45 -13.90 -8.04
C VAL A 90 2.90 -13.96 -8.52
N GLU A 91 3.75 -13.15 -7.88
CA GLU A 91 5.16 -13.03 -8.26
C GLU A 91 5.34 -12.81 -9.77
N GLY A 92 4.51 -11.92 -10.32
CA GLY A 92 4.56 -11.51 -11.72
C GLY A 92 3.96 -12.47 -12.74
N LYS A 93 3.42 -13.63 -12.32
CA LYS A 93 2.89 -14.65 -13.22
C LYS A 93 1.41 -14.93 -12.96
N VAL A 94 0.65 -15.12 -14.03
CA VAL A 94 -0.75 -15.55 -13.92
C VAL A 94 -0.80 -16.95 -13.33
N VAL A 95 -1.43 -17.10 -12.16
CA VAL A 95 -1.56 -18.38 -11.45
C VAL A 95 -2.88 -19.04 -11.78
N THR A 96 -3.98 -18.28 -11.78
CA THR A 96 -5.31 -18.81 -12.02
C THR A 96 -6.29 -17.70 -12.38
N SER A 97 -7.42 -18.09 -12.95
CA SER A 97 -8.62 -17.26 -13.04
C SER A 97 -9.63 -17.80 -12.03
N LYS A 98 -9.99 -17.00 -11.05
CA LYS A 98 -10.90 -17.38 -9.96
C LYS A 98 -12.03 -16.36 -9.84
N ASP A 99 -13.13 -16.79 -9.25
CA ASP A 99 -14.13 -15.88 -8.70
C ASP A 99 -13.49 -15.04 -7.57
N VAL A 100 -13.90 -13.78 -7.45
CA VAL A 100 -13.39 -12.87 -6.40
C VAL A 100 -13.60 -13.44 -5.00
N ARG A 101 -14.69 -14.19 -4.79
CA ARG A 101 -14.95 -14.85 -3.48
C ARG A 101 -13.96 -15.96 -3.17
N GLU A 102 -13.56 -16.73 -4.18
CA GLU A 102 -12.53 -17.77 -4.03
C GLU A 102 -11.17 -17.15 -3.73
N TYR A 103 -10.84 -16.02 -4.38
CA TYR A 103 -9.65 -15.26 -4.08
C TYR A 103 -9.52 -14.96 -2.58
N TYR A 104 -10.56 -14.37 -1.97
CA TYR A 104 -10.52 -14.02 -0.54
C TYR A 104 -10.49 -15.19 0.42
N ARG A 105 -10.74 -16.43 -0.02
CA ARG A 105 -10.57 -17.63 0.81
C ARG A 105 -9.13 -18.08 0.94
N ASP A 106 -8.30 -17.77 -0.06
CA ASP A 106 -6.94 -18.30 -0.19
C ASP A 106 -5.84 -17.27 0.16
N LEU A 107 -6.18 -16.17 0.84
CA LEU A 107 -5.20 -15.11 1.14
C LEU A 107 -4.01 -15.60 1.98
N ASP A 108 -4.21 -16.58 2.87
CA ASP A 108 -3.12 -17.14 3.67
C ASP A 108 -2.06 -17.85 2.82
N LEU A 109 -2.44 -18.36 1.65
CA LEU A 109 -1.52 -18.95 0.69
C LEU A 109 -0.65 -17.90 -0.01
N LEU A 110 -1.06 -16.63 0.00
CA LEU A 110 -0.33 -15.52 -0.64
C LEU A 110 0.68 -14.86 0.31
N LYS A 111 0.50 -14.99 1.62
CA LYS A 111 1.42 -14.42 2.62
C LYS A 111 2.89 -14.81 2.41
N PRO A 112 3.22 -16.08 2.09
CA PRO A 112 4.62 -16.46 1.80
C PRO A 112 5.22 -15.72 0.61
N ALA A 113 4.45 -15.46 -0.46
CA ALA A 113 4.92 -14.70 -1.62
C ALA A 113 5.15 -13.23 -1.25
N VAL A 114 4.21 -12.63 -0.50
CA VAL A 114 4.36 -11.26 0.01
C VAL A 114 5.61 -11.14 0.88
N LYS A 115 5.84 -12.08 1.79
CA LYS A 115 7.01 -12.07 2.68
C LYS A 115 8.32 -12.21 1.89
N ARG A 116 8.44 -13.17 0.98
CA ARG A 116 9.65 -13.32 0.16
C ARG A 116 10.01 -12.05 -0.59
N CYS A 117 9.01 -11.41 -1.18
CA CYS A 117 9.22 -10.18 -1.95
C CYS A 117 9.61 -9.01 -1.06
N PHE A 118 8.95 -8.85 0.08
CA PHE A 118 9.30 -7.81 1.03
C PHE A 118 10.68 -8.03 1.63
N ASP A 119 11.02 -9.24 2.08
CA ASP A 119 12.31 -9.59 2.66
C ASP A 119 13.46 -9.33 1.66
N TYR A 120 13.23 -9.59 0.37
CA TYR A 120 14.19 -9.25 -0.68
C TYR A 120 14.46 -7.75 -0.76
N LEU A 121 13.41 -6.92 -0.70
CA LEU A 121 13.55 -5.45 -0.75
C LEU A 121 14.16 -4.90 0.55
N ASP A 122 13.73 -5.41 1.70
CA ASP A 122 14.24 -5.00 3.02
C ASP A 122 15.74 -5.30 3.19
N ALA A 123 16.22 -6.38 2.57
CA ALA A 123 17.64 -6.70 2.56
C ALA A 123 18.46 -5.82 1.58
N LYS A 124 17.83 -5.23 0.57
CA LYS A 124 18.50 -4.49 -0.51
C LYS A 124 18.48 -2.98 -0.32
N TYR A 125 17.49 -2.45 0.40
CA TYR A 125 17.24 -1.02 0.57
C TYR A 125 17.25 -0.59 2.04
N ASP A 126 17.65 0.65 2.31
CA ASP A 126 17.64 1.21 3.67
C ASP A 126 16.22 1.38 4.24
N CYS A 127 15.24 1.56 3.35
CA CYS A 127 13.83 1.72 3.71
C CYS A 127 12.92 1.22 2.59
N VAL A 128 11.89 0.47 2.97
CA VAL A 128 10.77 0.12 2.09
C VAL A 128 9.55 0.94 2.48
N VAL A 129 8.97 1.67 1.52
CA VAL A 129 7.74 2.44 1.73
C VAL A 129 6.57 1.64 1.18
N CYS A 130 5.77 1.10 2.10
CA CYS A 130 4.63 0.22 1.80
C CYS A 130 3.37 1.04 1.56
N GLU A 131 2.74 0.85 0.41
CA GLU A 131 1.42 1.42 0.13
C GLU A 131 0.32 0.48 0.58
N GLY A 132 -0.58 0.96 1.45
CA GLY A 132 -1.78 0.25 1.83
C GLY A 132 -2.85 0.20 0.72
N ALA A 133 -3.82 -0.68 0.87
CA ALA A 133 -4.98 -0.79 -0.01
C ALA A 133 -6.26 -0.39 0.72
N GLY A 134 -7.08 0.48 0.10
CA GLY A 134 -8.32 0.96 0.73
C GLY A 134 -8.09 1.66 2.06
N SER A 135 -8.90 1.31 3.06
CA SER A 135 -8.73 1.67 4.47
C SER A 135 -8.30 0.44 5.28
N PRO A 136 -7.41 0.58 6.27
CA PRO A 136 -6.97 -0.54 7.11
C PRO A 136 -8.07 -1.07 8.05
N VAL A 137 -9.17 -0.33 8.17
CA VAL A 137 -10.26 -0.63 9.11
C VAL A 137 -11.57 -1.00 8.40
N GLU A 138 -11.48 -1.62 7.25
CA GLU A 138 -12.60 -2.32 6.63
C GLU A 138 -12.90 -3.57 7.48
N LEU A 139 -13.68 -3.42 8.56
CA LEU A 139 -13.86 -4.42 9.63
C LEU A 139 -14.27 -5.80 9.10
N ASN A 140 -15.04 -5.81 8.02
CA ASN A 140 -15.49 -7.05 7.35
C ASN A 140 -14.37 -7.72 6.51
N LEU A 141 -13.24 -7.06 6.30
CA LEU A 141 -12.11 -7.53 5.49
C LEU A 141 -10.76 -7.49 6.23
N MET A 142 -10.73 -7.05 7.48
CA MET A 142 -9.46 -6.91 8.24
C MET A 142 -8.64 -8.19 8.31
N ASP A 143 -9.31 -9.33 8.52
CA ASP A 143 -8.65 -10.64 8.58
C ASP A 143 -8.10 -11.10 7.22
N LYS A 144 -8.46 -10.37 6.15
CA LYS A 144 -8.09 -10.67 4.77
C LYS A 144 -7.20 -9.59 4.15
N ASP A 145 -6.71 -8.68 4.97
CA ASP A 145 -5.86 -7.59 4.52
C ASP A 145 -4.40 -8.03 4.44
N LEU A 146 -3.83 -7.98 3.24
CA LEU A 146 -2.41 -8.25 3.00
C LEU A 146 -1.55 -6.99 2.93
N SER A 147 -2.16 -5.81 2.79
CA SER A 147 -1.42 -4.58 2.45
C SER A 147 -1.31 -3.56 3.57
N ASN A 148 -2.20 -3.62 4.56
CA ASN A 148 -2.20 -2.70 5.68
C ASN A 148 -1.79 -3.41 6.99
N ILE A 149 -2.78 -4.04 7.65
CA ILE A 149 -2.60 -4.65 8.99
C ILE A 149 -1.55 -5.75 8.97
N PHE A 150 -1.60 -6.66 7.98
CA PHE A 150 -0.62 -7.74 7.87
C PHE A 150 0.81 -7.18 7.77
N MET A 151 1.07 -6.24 6.85
CA MET A 151 2.40 -5.66 6.67
C MET A 151 2.89 -4.93 7.92
N ALA A 152 2.02 -4.11 8.52
CA ALA A 152 2.40 -3.34 9.69
C ALA A 152 2.67 -4.22 10.92
N THR A 153 1.93 -5.32 11.06
CA THR A 153 2.12 -6.26 12.18
C THR A 153 3.36 -7.12 11.98
N GLU A 154 3.51 -7.74 10.79
CA GLU A 154 4.60 -8.67 10.49
C GLU A 154 5.98 -7.98 10.55
N TYR A 155 6.06 -6.74 10.04
CA TYR A 155 7.32 -6.01 9.90
C TYR A 155 7.46 -4.83 10.86
N ASN A 156 6.52 -4.65 11.77
CA ASN A 156 6.53 -3.56 12.76
C ASN A 156 6.83 -2.19 12.12
N THR A 157 6.22 -1.92 10.95
CA THR A 157 6.46 -0.69 10.20
C THR A 157 5.93 0.54 10.94
N LYS A 158 6.53 1.71 10.69
CA LYS A 158 5.94 2.99 11.10
C LYS A 158 4.79 3.35 10.17
N ILE A 159 3.73 3.93 10.69
CA ILE A 159 2.49 4.18 9.96
C ILE A 159 2.28 5.68 9.81
N ILE A 160 2.00 6.12 8.58
CA ILE A 160 1.50 7.45 8.27
C ILE A 160 0.07 7.31 7.74
N LEU A 161 -0.89 8.02 8.37
CA LEU A 161 -2.27 8.06 7.91
C LEU A 161 -2.43 9.17 6.88
N VAL A 162 -3.09 8.87 5.75
CA VAL A 162 -3.44 9.84 4.71
C VAL A 162 -4.94 10.00 4.65
N ALA A 163 -5.41 11.22 4.85
CA ALA A 163 -6.82 11.57 4.86
C ALA A 163 -7.16 12.59 3.78
N ASP A 164 -8.30 12.41 3.12
CA ASP A 164 -8.80 13.28 2.06
C ASP A 164 -9.74 14.35 2.64
N ILE A 165 -9.32 15.62 2.59
CA ILE A 165 -10.13 16.73 3.12
C ILE A 165 -11.32 17.07 2.21
N GLU A 166 -11.23 16.82 0.90
CA GLU A 166 -12.29 17.18 -0.05
C GLU A 166 -13.60 16.41 0.18
N ARG A 167 -13.52 15.24 0.83
CA ARG A 167 -14.70 14.44 1.15
C ARG A 167 -15.48 14.94 2.36
N GLY A 168 -14.93 15.91 3.11
CA GLY A 168 -15.49 16.37 4.38
C GLY A 168 -15.27 15.37 5.53
N GLY A 169 -15.41 15.84 6.77
CA GLY A 169 -15.29 15.01 7.97
C GLY A 169 -13.89 14.42 8.17
N VAL A 170 -12.84 15.12 7.73
CA VAL A 170 -11.45 14.61 7.75
C VAL A 170 -11.00 14.21 9.16
N PHE A 171 -11.31 15.02 10.17
CA PHE A 171 -10.95 14.70 11.57
C PHE A 171 -11.68 13.45 12.08
N ALA A 172 -12.97 13.32 11.77
CA ALA A 172 -13.73 12.13 12.15
C ALA A 172 -13.17 10.88 11.48
N SER A 173 -12.75 10.96 10.20
CA SER A 173 -12.16 9.83 9.48
C SER A 173 -10.79 9.45 10.06
N ILE A 174 -9.93 10.42 10.40
CA ILE A 174 -8.64 10.19 11.05
C ILE A 174 -8.85 9.55 12.42
N TRP A 175 -9.70 10.15 13.25
CA TRP A 175 -9.99 9.66 14.59
C TRP A 175 -10.58 8.25 14.56
N GLY A 176 -11.52 8.01 13.65
CA GLY A 176 -12.16 6.70 13.48
C GLY A 176 -11.16 5.63 13.07
N VAL A 177 -10.35 5.89 12.04
CA VAL A 177 -9.32 4.94 11.59
C VAL A 177 -8.31 4.66 12.71
N TYR A 178 -7.77 5.69 13.36
CA TYR A 178 -6.82 5.52 14.45
C TYR A 178 -7.37 4.65 15.59
N ASN A 179 -8.61 4.90 16.02
CA ASN A 179 -9.21 4.16 17.14
C ASN A 179 -9.71 2.76 16.78
N LEU A 180 -9.95 2.49 15.49
CA LEU A 180 -10.32 1.16 15.01
C LEU A 180 -9.10 0.29 14.66
N LEU A 181 -7.90 0.90 14.52
CA LEU A 181 -6.67 0.11 14.38
C LEU A 181 -6.45 -0.79 15.61
N PRO A 182 -5.87 -1.99 15.42
CA PRO A 182 -5.38 -2.83 16.52
C PRO A 182 -4.52 -2.01 17.48
N GLN A 183 -4.74 -2.19 18.78
CA GLN A 183 -4.10 -1.36 19.82
C GLN A 183 -2.57 -1.39 19.72
N GLU A 184 -2.00 -2.53 19.36
CA GLU A 184 -0.57 -2.73 19.18
C GLU A 184 0.02 -1.92 18.01
N LEU A 185 -0.79 -1.59 17.00
CA LEU A 185 -0.36 -0.80 15.85
C LEU A 185 -0.50 0.71 16.05
N ARG A 186 -1.37 1.16 16.98
CA ARG A 186 -1.56 2.59 17.24
C ARG A 186 -0.28 3.31 17.63
N LYS A 187 0.58 2.66 18.40
CA LYS A 187 1.91 3.19 18.80
C LYS A 187 2.88 3.37 17.61
N ASN A 188 2.60 2.72 16.49
CA ASN A 188 3.39 2.84 15.29
C ASN A 188 2.94 3.99 14.39
N VAL A 189 1.79 4.60 14.67
CA VAL A 189 1.33 5.79 13.94
C VAL A 189 2.20 6.97 14.34
N ILE A 190 3.00 7.46 13.40
CA ILE A 190 3.97 8.55 13.60
C ILE A 190 3.50 9.89 13.05
N GLY A 191 2.44 9.90 12.26
CA GLY A 191 1.93 11.13 11.69
C GLY A 191 0.67 10.93 10.86
N VAL A 192 0.06 12.07 10.55
CA VAL A 192 -1.12 12.17 9.69
C VAL A 192 -0.84 13.20 8.60
N ILE A 193 -1.22 12.89 7.37
CA ILE A 193 -1.18 13.81 6.24
C ILE A 193 -2.61 14.10 5.79
N VAL A 194 -3.04 15.34 5.95
CA VAL A 194 -4.28 15.83 5.38
C VAL A 194 -4.00 16.23 3.93
N ASN A 195 -4.46 15.40 3.01
CA ASN A 195 -4.19 15.54 1.59
C ASN A 195 -5.31 16.29 0.86
N LYS A 196 -4.99 16.80 -0.33
CA LYS A 196 -5.89 17.56 -1.21
C LYS A 196 -6.39 18.86 -0.58
N PHE A 197 -5.65 19.40 0.37
CA PHE A 197 -6.00 20.66 0.99
C PHE A 197 -5.96 21.81 -0.04
N ARG A 198 -7.01 22.60 -0.05
CA ARG A 198 -7.13 23.80 -0.89
C ARG A 198 -7.65 24.92 -0.01
N GLY A 199 -6.97 26.04 0.01
CA GLY A 199 -7.43 27.22 0.72
C GLY A 199 -6.43 27.71 1.78
N ASP A 200 -6.95 28.46 2.75
CA ASP A 200 -6.17 29.10 3.79
C ASP A 200 -5.87 28.13 4.94
N LEU A 201 -4.58 27.89 5.18
CA LEU A 201 -4.14 27.01 6.27
C LEU A 201 -4.51 27.54 7.66
N THR A 202 -4.68 28.85 7.81
CA THR A 202 -5.06 29.46 9.11
C THR A 202 -6.43 28.99 9.60
N LEU A 203 -7.30 28.58 8.69
CA LEU A 203 -8.61 28.00 9.04
C LEU A 203 -8.50 26.57 9.60
N PHE A 204 -7.30 26.02 9.63
CA PHE A 204 -7.02 24.64 10.06
C PHE A 204 -6.31 24.57 11.43
N ASP A 205 -5.96 25.74 12.01
CA ASP A 205 -5.14 25.83 13.21
C ASP A 205 -5.82 25.23 14.46
N GLU A 206 -7.17 25.16 14.49
CA GLU A 206 -7.91 24.58 15.62
C GLU A 206 -8.13 23.05 15.49
N GLY A 207 -7.75 22.45 14.41
CA GLY A 207 -7.91 21.02 14.12
C GLY A 207 -6.62 20.26 14.26
#